data_a241b1d0601c3ff355f7897faa5b25ba
#
_entry.id   a241b1d0601c3ff355f7897faa5b25ba
#
_cell.length_a   1.000
_cell.length_b   1.000
_cell.length_c   1.000
_cell.angle_alpha   90.00
_cell.angle_beta   90.00
_cell.angle_gamma   90.00
#
_symmetry.space_group_name_H-M   'P 1'
#
loop_
_entity.id
_entity.type
_entity.pdbx_description
1 polymer ?
#
loop_
_entity_poly.entity_id
_entity_poly.type
_entity_poly.pdbx_seq_one_letter_code
_entity_poly.pdbx_strand_id
1 'polypeptide(L)'
;MSKPVLNKLSQEVVNQIAAGEVVERPASVVKELLDNAIDAKADRIEIKVKEGGLELIEISDNGVGIPKRNLPEIFLPHTTSKINRIEDLNTLLSMGFRGEALSTITSVSKVHVISKYEDEGIGNIIMFNEKGQSDVRSAAKEQGTTVRVENLFYNIPARRKYLKSAPTEYRKIYELLNRYFVVYPNISFKLEKDGKEVLSLDAISKHKAGEICKERVAEIYGDDELVEIKYDGNGIRINGYSGHPSSHKSKNTKQLVFVNGRPVMDRGIMRAVYEGYSRYLPFGEKVNFYINIDINPELVDVNVHPRKEEVRFENPFRVYSAIEEAVKHALNKELSFQIDSTSSPIAQRRESFNSSSESKEYTTREIKFDKQYSSIKDSLLFSKEALTVSEEGDAIRNIFQIFDKYIVIEFVDERLWVIDQHAAAERINFEKIQKREERPLDIQSLLVPTSLIFSKEERLFLEEFKSFFQDIGIEYDVKEYGIDILSLPSVLSTANTEALFKEIFEISDNLDTLKKEFNKKKEDILATVACHTSIRSGQKLNYEEMRNLFEELSSCENPYSCPHGRPAIWKLTREKIDTNFERTY
;
A
#
# COMPACT_ATOMS: atom_id res chain seq x y z
N MET A 1 -24.59 -53.45 18.12
CA MET A 1 -23.56 -52.48 17.84
C MET A 1 -22.28 -52.94 18.52
N SER A 2 -21.23 -53.31 17.78
CA SER A 2 -19.92 -53.68 18.33
C SER A 2 -19.28 -52.47 19.01
N LYS A 3 -18.74 -52.64 20.21
CA LYS A 3 -18.01 -51.61 20.92
C LYS A 3 -16.83 -51.13 20.02
N PRO A 4 -16.58 -49.79 19.90
CA PRO A 4 -15.46 -49.29 19.14
C PRO A 4 -14.15 -49.83 19.73
N VAL A 5 -13.35 -50.48 18.90
CA VAL A 5 -12.02 -51.00 19.29
C VAL A 5 -10.99 -49.93 18.93
N LEU A 6 -10.20 -49.51 19.92
CA LEU A 6 -9.06 -48.62 19.69
C LEU A 6 -7.90 -49.42 19.07
N ASN A 7 -7.47 -49.03 17.87
CA ASN A 7 -6.32 -49.59 17.19
C ASN A 7 -5.13 -48.63 17.28
N LYS A 8 -3.95 -49.14 17.64
CA LYS A 8 -2.70 -48.37 17.55
C LYS A 8 -2.29 -48.34 16.08
N LEU A 9 -2.20 -47.13 15.52
CA LEU A 9 -1.74 -46.95 14.14
C LEU A 9 -0.27 -47.34 13.98
N SER A 10 0.09 -47.88 12.81
CA SER A 10 1.48 -48.09 12.47
C SER A 10 2.19 -46.73 12.32
N GLN A 11 3.51 -46.72 12.57
CA GLN A 11 4.33 -45.52 12.42
C GLN A 11 4.22 -44.92 11.01
N GLU A 12 4.08 -45.76 10.01
CA GLU A 12 3.92 -45.35 8.61
C GLU A 12 2.62 -44.58 8.39
N VAL A 13 1.51 -45.05 8.96
CA VAL A 13 0.20 -44.33 8.90
C VAL A 13 0.26 -43.04 9.70
N VAL A 14 0.89 -43.03 10.86
CA VAL A 14 1.08 -41.79 11.66
C VAL A 14 1.88 -40.78 10.86
N ASN A 15 2.98 -41.19 10.22
CA ASN A 15 3.81 -40.31 9.40
C ASN A 15 3.03 -39.75 8.17
N GLN A 16 2.19 -40.58 7.52
CA GLN A 16 1.36 -40.16 6.40
C GLN A 16 0.27 -39.15 6.83
N ILE A 17 -0.31 -39.30 8.02
CA ILE A 17 -1.27 -38.36 8.58
C ILE A 17 -0.58 -37.01 8.90
N ALA A 18 0.53 -37.08 9.64
CA ALA A 18 1.33 -35.89 9.97
C ALA A 18 1.85 -35.17 8.71
N ALA A 19 2.30 -35.93 7.70
CA ALA A 19 2.68 -35.40 6.41
C ALA A 19 1.52 -34.64 5.74
N GLY A 20 0.29 -35.04 6.04
CA GLY A 20 -0.91 -34.41 5.55
C GLY A 20 -1.15 -33.00 6.08
N GLU A 21 -0.69 -32.72 7.26
CA GLU A 21 -0.84 -31.42 7.91
C GLU A 21 0.27 -30.43 7.51
N VAL A 22 1.45 -30.94 7.20
CA VAL A 22 2.64 -30.13 6.87
C VAL A 22 2.79 -29.90 5.35
N VAL A 23 2.66 -30.98 4.55
CA VAL A 23 2.82 -30.94 3.09
C VAL A 23 1.46 -31.09 2.41
N GLU A 24 0.77 -29.98 2.16
CA GLU A 24 -0.54 -30.02 1.48
C GLU A 24 -0.42 -29.96 -0.05
N ARG A 25 0.62 -29.35 -0.56
CA ARG A 25 0.81 -29.06 -1.99
C ARG A 25 2.28 -28.82 -2.36
N PRO A 26 2.61 -28.77 -3.67
CA PRO A 26 3.97 -28.48 -4.12
C PRO A 26 4.59 -27.21 -3.55
N ALA A 27 3.82 -26.11 -3.45
CA ALA A 27 4.30 -24.86 -2.87
C ALA A 27 4.77 -25.01 -1.40
N SER A 28 4.17 -25.92 -0.61
CA SER A 28 4.62 -26.18 0.77
C SER A 28 6.01 -26.82 0.79
N VAL A 29 6.30 -27.73 -0.16
CA VAL A 29 7.64 -28.31 -0.31
C VAL A 29 8.67 -27.25 -0.69
N VAL A 30 8.34 -26.42 -1.70
CA VAL A 30 9.22 -25.33 -2.13
C VAL A 30 9.53 -24.39 -0.97
N LYS A 31 8.52 -24.04 -0.15
CA LYS A 31 8.70 -23.20 1.03
C LYS A 31 9.73 -23.78 2.02
N GLU A 32 9.53 -25.01 2.44
CA GLU A 32 10.42 -25.65 3.44
C GLU A 32 11.86 -25.80 2.92
N LEU A 33 12.03 -26.09 1.62
CA LEU A 33 13.36 -26.18 1.02
C LEU A 33 14.04 -24.82 0.86
N LEU A 34 13.28 -23.75 0.52
CA LEU A 34 13.80 -22.37 0.49
C LEU A 34 14.20 -21.90 1.88
N ASP A 35 13.36 -22.13 2.88
CA ASP A 35 13.65 -21.80 4.27
C ASP A 35 14.98 -22.43 4.71
N ASN A 36 15.23 -23.69 4.30
CA ASN A 36 16.50 -24.35 4.60
C ASN A 36 17.69 -23.76 3.86
N ALA A 37 17.54 -23.38 2.59
CA ALA A 37 18.61 -22.76 1.81
C ALA A 37 18.99 -21.38 2.38
N ILE A 38 18.00 -20.58 2.80
CA ILE A 38 18.21 -19.27 3.44
C ILE A 38 18.90 -19.44 4.80
N ASP A 39 18.44 -20.38 5.62
CA ASP A 39 19.06 -20.72 6.91
C ASP A 39 20.51 -21.20 6.75
N ALA A 40 20.83 -21.87 5.63
CA ALA A 40 22.20 -22.27 5.25
C ALA A 40 23.06 -21.09 4.76
N LYS A 41 22.55 -19.84 4.80
CA LYS A 41 23.23 -18.61 4.39
C LYS A 41 23.65 -18.61 2.92
N ALA A 42 22.82 -19.19 2.06
CA ALA A 42 23.04 -19.14 0.63
C ALA A 42 22.89 -17.71 0.09
N ASP A 43 23.76 -17.33 -0.85
CA ASP A 43 23.65 -16.10 -1.63
C ASP A 43 23.22 -16.36 -3.09
N ARG A 44 23.14 -17.65 -3.48
CA ARG A 44 22.62 -18.10 -4.78
C ARG A 44 21.73 -19.33 -4.60
N ILE A 45 20.51 -19.24 -5.13
CA ILE A 45 19.52 -20.32 -5.06
C ILE A 45 18.95 -20.57 -6.46
N GLU A 46 19.06 -21.79 -6.95
CA GLU A 46 18.48 -22.24 -8.20
C GLU A 46 17.28 -23.17 -7.92
N ILE A 47 16.17 -22.90 -8.60
CA ILE A 47 14.90 -23.59 -8.40
C ILE A 47 14.45 -24.19 -9.73
N LYS A 48 14.20 -25.51 -9.77
CA LYS A 48 13.65 -26.17 -10.95
C LYS A 48 12.34 -26.86 -10.60
N VAL A 49 11.34 -26.63 -11.43
CA VAL A 49 9.99 -27.18 -11.24
C VAL A 49 9.50 -27.80 -12.54
N LYS A 50 9.01 -29.06 -12.46
CA LYS A 50 8.33 -29.72 -13.58
C LYS A 50 6.92 -30.14 -13.19
N GLU A 51 6.00 -30.06 -14.16
CA GLU A 51 4.59 -30.41 -13.99
C GLU A 51 3.98 -29.79 -12.72
N GLY A 52 4.22 -28.47 -12.53
CA GLY A 52 3.71 -27.74 -11.36
C GLY A 52 4.25 -28.24 -10.02
N GLY A 53 5.39 -28.94 -10.02
CA GLY A 53 6.02 -29.54 -8.83
C GLY A 53 5.52 -30.94 -8.49
N LEU A 54 4.71 -31.56 -9.32
CA LEU A 54 4.22 -32.92 -9.13
C LEU A 54 5.25 -33.97 -9.58
N GLU A 55 5.97 -33.69 -10.67
CA GLU A 55 7.02 -34.55 -11.18
C GLU A 55 8.35 -34.24 -10.51
N LEU A 56 8.74 -32.96 -10.45
CA LEU A 56 10.03 -32.54 -9.90
C LEU A 56 9.93 -31.17 -9.21
N ILE A 57 10.54 -31.12 -8.03
CA ILE A 57 10.96 -29.89 -7.35
C ILE A 57 12.45 -30.08 -7.02
N GLU A 58 13.32 -29.23 -7.55
CA GLU A 58 14.74 -29.23 -7.22
C GLU A 58 15.15 -27.85 -6.77
N ILE A 59 15.76 -27.77 -5.58
CA ILE A 59 16.33 -26.52 -5.05
C ILE A 59 17.81 -26.77 -4.76
N SER A 60 18.66 -25.96 -5.37
CA SER A 60 20.10 -25.99 -5.22
C SER A 60 20.59 -24.66 -4.67
N ASP A 61 21.34 -24.72 -3.59
CA ASP A 61 21.94 -23.56 -2.91
C ASP A 61 23.48 -23.71 -2.86
N ASN A 62 24.13 -22.59 -2.60
CA ASN A 62 25.59 -22.51 -2.36
C ASN A 62 25.91 -22.19 -0.89
N GLY A 63 25.00 -22.51 0.04
CA GLY A 63 25.19 -22.29 1.47
C GLY A 63 26.30 -23.16 2.09
N VAL A 64 26.33 -23.23 3.42
CA VAL A 64 27.37 -23.96 4.16
C VAL A 64 27.42 -25.48 3.89
N GLY A 65 26.31 -26.03 3.36
CA GLY A 65 26.20 -27.48 3.12
C GLY A 65 25.90 -28.29 4.38
N ILE A 66 25.84 -29.64 4.22
CA ILE A 66 25.56 -30.60 5.28
C ILE A 66 26.74 -31.56 5.42
N PRO A 67 27.37 -31.66 6.61
CA PRO A 67 28.47 -32.62 6.83
C PRO A 67 28.06 -34.05 6.53
N LYS A 68 28.96 -34.85 5.92
CA LYS A 68 28.73 -36.25 5.56
C LYS A 68 28.17 -37.08 6.72
N ARG A 69 28.67 -36.85 7.93
CA ARG A 69 28.24 -37.58 9.15
C ARG A 69 26.77 -37.33 9.50
N ASN A 70 26.23 -36.16 9.14
CA ASN A 70 24.86 -35.79 9.46
C ASN A 70 23.84 -36.17 8.37
N LEU A 71 24.30 -36.51 7.15
CA LEU A 71 23.43 -36.88 6.04
C LEU A 71 22.46 -38.02 6.34
N PRO A 72 22.84 -39.09 7.06
CA PRO A 72 21.90 -40.16 7.41
C PRO A 72 20.76 -39.72 8.33
N GLU A 73 20.97 -38.67 9.10
CA GLU A 73 20.02 -38.20 10.13
C GLU A 73 19.00 -37.19 9.62
N ILE A 74 19.24 -36.57 8.44
CA ILE A 74 18.37 -35.51 7.91
C ILE A 74 16.93 -35.94 7.61
N PHE A 75 16.71 -37.26 7.44
CA PHE A 75 15.39 -37.85 7.18
C PHE A 75 14.69 -38.34 8.46
N LEU A 76 15.35 -38.27 9.61
CA LEU A 76 14.74 -38.62 10.88
C LEU A 76 13.83 -37.50 11.39
N PRO A 77 12.64 -37.81 11.91
CA PRO A 77 11.76 -36.81 12.51
C PRO A 77 12.41 -36.22 13.77
N HIS A 78 12.09 -34.98 14.08
CA HIS A 78 12.56 -34.23 15.25
C HIS A 78 14.10 -34.05 15.29
N THR A 79 14.75 -34.10 14.14
CA THR A 79 16.20 -33.89 14.02
C THR A 79 16.47 -32.51 13.42
N THR A 80 17.10 -31.62 14.22
CA THR A 80 17.42 -30.27 13.83
C THR A 80 18.74 -29.80 14.43
N SER A 81 19.47 -28.98 13.70
CA SER A 81 20.67 -28.29 14.20
C SER A 81 20.38 -26.88 14.71
N LYS A 82 19.11 -26.43 14.67
CA LYS A 82 18.73 -25.03 14.84
C LYS A 82 18.26 -24.68 16.26
N ILE A 83 17.80 -25.65 17.03
CA ILE A 83 17.38 -25.52 18.42
C ILE A 83 17.89 -26.69 19.25
N ASN A 84 18.28 -26.41 20.50
CA ASN A 84 18.71 -27.43 21.46
C ASN A 84 17.87 -27.40 22.75
N ARG A 85 17.25 -26.28 23.07
CA ARG A 85 16.49 -26.02 24.30
C ARG A 85 15.17 -25.37 24.00
N ILE A 86 14.23 -25.45 24.94
CA ILE A 86 12.90 -24.82 24.81
C ILE A 86 13.03 -23.29 24.73
N GLU A 87 13.98 -22.70 25.43
CA GLU A 87 14.24 -21.27 25.44
C GLU A 87 14.62 -20.73 24.06
N ASP A 88 15.27 -21.56 23.22
CA ASP A 88 15.65 -21.22 21.85
C ASP A 88 14.43 -20.91 20.96
N LEU A 89 13.23 -21.43 21.34
CA LEU A 89 11.99 -21.16 20.64
C LEU A 89 11.54 -19.69 20.73
N ASN A 90 11.91 -18.99 21.82
CA ASN A 90 11.54 -17.59 22.05
C ASN A 90 12.44 -16.61 21.27
N THR A 91 13.61 -17.07 20.82
CA THR A 91 14.62 -16.24 20.11
C THR A 91 14.85 -16.67 18.67
N LEU A 92 13.88 -17.40 18.07
CA LEU A 92 14.01 -18.01 16.75
C LEU A 92 14.18 -16.97 15.64
N LEU A 93 15.41 -16.84 15.15
CA LEU A 93 15.75 -16.12 13.93
C LEU A 93 15.72 -17.02 12.69
N SER A 94 15.88 -18.37 12.86
CA SER A 94 15.86 -19.31 11.74
C SER A 94 14.46 -19.55 11.21
N MET A 95 14.30 -19.70 9.87
CA MET A 95 13.01 -19.94 9.21
C MET A 95 12.40 -21.28 9.57
N GLY A 96 13.20 -22.35 9.61
CA GLY A 96 12.82 -23.71 9.99
C GLY A 96 13.39 -24.09 11.36
N PHE A 97 12.64 -24.82 12.19
CA PHE A 97 13.12 -25.26 13.52
C PHE A 97 12.61 -26.63 13.97
N ARG A 98 11.51 -27.13 13.38
CA ARG A 98 10.83 -28.36 13.87
C ARG A 98 11.58 -29.67 13.60
N GLY A 99 12.53 -29.66 12.65
CA GLY A 99 13.25 -30.89 12.26
C GLY A 99 12.36 -31.96 11.61
N GLU A 100 11.25 -31.55 10.99
CA GLU A 100 10.25 -32.46 10.43
C GLU A 100 10.07 -32.31 8.91
N ALA A 101 10.60 -31.25 8.29
CA ALA A 101 10.35 -30.94 6.89
C ALA A 101 10.80 -32.08 5.95
N LEU A 102 12.06 -32.48 6.00
CA LEU A 102 12.57 -33.56 5.12
C LEU A 102 11.96 -34.93 5.43
N SER A 103 11.79 -35.29 6.70
CA SER A 103 11.13 -36.53 7.09
C SER A 103 9.70 -36.60 6.59
N THR A 104 8.98 -35.50 6.65
CA THR A 104 7.61 -35.35 6.14
C THR A 104 7.57 -35.44 4.60
N ILE A 105 8.47 -34.76 3.89
CA ILE A 105 8.57 -34.79 2.43
C ILE A 105 8.92 -36.24 1.95
N THR A 106 9.85 -36.93 2.61
CA THR A 106 10.22 -38.32 2.26
C THR A 106 9.08 -39.31 2.41
N SER A 107 8.15 -39.08 3.33
CA SER A 107 6.98 -39.95 3.52
C SER A 107 5.99 -39.92 2.36
N VAL A 108 6.05 -38.88 1.49
CA VAL A 108 5.11 -38.67 0.38
C VAL A 108 5.76 -38.46 -0.98
N SER A 109 7.10 -38.60 -1.07
CA SER A 109 7.86 -38.39 -2.31
C SER A 109 9.19 -39.16 -2.29
N LYS A 110 9.88 -39.24 -3.43
CA LYS A 110 11.25 -39.71 -3.53
C LYS A 110 12.17 -38.50 -3.39
N VAL A 111 13.18 -38.62 -2.52
CA VAL A 111 14.05 -37.46 -2.22
C VAL A 111 15.53 -37.86 -2.44
N HIS A 112 16.26 -37.01 -3.14
CA HIS A 112 17.71 -37.08 -3.30
C HIS A 112 18.32 -35.81 -2.69
N VAL A 113 19.32 -35.98 -1.84
CA VAL A 113 20.07 -34.86 -1.27
C VAL A 113 21.54 -35.03 -1.64
N ILE A 114 22.09 -34.02 -2.31
CA ILE A 114 23.51 -33.95 -2.64
C ILE A 114 24.05 -32.72 -1.91
N SER A 115 25.06 -32.94 -1.07
CA SER A 115 25.61 -31.82 -0.30
C SER A 115 27.13 -31.93 -0.19
N LYS A 116 27.75 -30.77 -0.16
CA LYS A 116 29.17 -30.61 0.17
C LYS A 116 29.28 -29.54 1.25
N TYR A 117 29.74 -29.96 2.42
CA TYR A 117 30.03 -29.05 3.52
C TYR A 117 31.31 -28.25 3.22
N GLU A 118 31.40 -27.03 3.72
CA GLU A 118 32.48 -26.08 3.43
C GLU A 118 33.88 -26.64 3.67
N ASP A 119 34.07 -27.43 4.73
CA ASP A 119 35.34 -28.04 5.11
C ASP A 119 35.62 -29.43 4.43
N GLU A 120 34.71 -29.92 3.60
CA GLU A 120 34.86 -31.22 2.95
C GLU A 120 35.40 -31.10 1.52
N GLY A 121 36.35 -31.97 1.14
CA GLY A 121 36.95 -31.95 -0.20
C GLY A 121 36.02 -32.41 -1.32
N ILE A 122 35.05 -33.29 -1.03
CA ILE A 122 34.14 -33.85 -2.02
C ILE A 122 32.70 -33.86 -1.51
N GLY A 123 31.73 -33.71 -2.41
CA GLY A 123 30.32 -33.82 -2.07
C GLY A 123 29.88 -35.26 -1.81
N ASN A 124 28.72 -35.38 -1.18
CA ASN A 124 28.11 -36.65 -0.82
C ASN A 124 26.64 -36.66 -1.22
N ILE A 125 26.12 -37.81 -1.62
CA ILE A 125 24.72 -38.04 -1.98
C ILE A 125 24.08 -39.07 -1.07
N ILE A 126 22.85 -38.83 -0.67
CA ILE A 126 21.97 -39.78 -0.01
C ILE A 126 20.59 -39.71 -0.67
N MET A 127 19.91 -40.87 -0.75
CA MET A 127 18.59 -40.98 -1.38
C MET A 127 17.59 -41.65 -0.44
N PHE A 128 16.34 -41.22 -0.53
CA PHE A 128 15.20 -41.86 0.13
C PHE A 128 14.14 -42.20 -0.91
N ASN A 129 13.74 -43.45 -1.03
CA ASN A 129 12.77 -43.94 -1.99
C ASN A 129 11.94 -45.08 -1.40
N GLU A 130 11.19 -45.81 -2.24
CA GLU A 130 10.35 -46.98 -1.83
C GLU A 130 11.09 -48.07 -1.09
N LYS A 131 12.41 -48.19 -1.30
CA LYS A 131 13.28 -49.18 -0.61
C LYS A 131 13.86 -48.65 0.71
N GLY A 132 13.49 -47.42 1.09
CA GLY A 132 14.02 -46.72 2.24
C GLY A 132 15.26 -45.87 1.91
N GLN A 133 16.03 -45.55 2.92
CA GLN A 133 17.24 -44.74 2.84
C GLN A 133 18.42 -45.51 2.26
N SER A 134 19.16 -44.91 1.34
CA SER A 134 20.38 -45.47 0.79
C SER A 134 21.60 -45.22 1.69
N ASP A 135 22.70 -45.91 1.40
CA ASP A 135 24.00 -45.52 1.93
C ASP A 135 24.46 -44.18 1.35
N VAL A 136 25.28 -43.46 2.13
CA VAL A 136 25.92 -42.22 1.68
C VAL A 136 27.05 -42.58 0.70
N ARG A 137 27.03 -41.96 -0.48
CA ARG A 137 28.04 -42.13 -1.55
C ARG A 137 28.66 -40.79 -1.91
N SER A 138 29.90 -40.83 -2.37
CA SER A 138 30.55 -39.62 -2.89
C SER A 138 29.89 -39.14 -4.19
N ALA A 139 29.78 -37.85 -4.36
CA ALA A 139 29.19 -37.18 -5.53
C ALA A 139 29.94 -35.90 -5.85
N ALA A 140 30.00 -35.55 -7.13
CA ALA A 140 30.52 -34.26 -7.55
C ALA A 140 29.53 -33.15 -7.19
N LYS A 141 29.93 -32.22 -6.35
CA LYS A 141 29.16 -31.05 -5.96
C LYS A 141 30.11 -29.95 -5.51
N GLU A 142 29.83 -28.71 -5.89
CA GLU A 142 30.39 -27.53 -5.25
C GLU A 142 29.80 -27.33 -3.86
N GLN A 143 30.36 -26.44 -3.06
CA GLN A 143 29.83 -26.13 -1.74
C GLN A 143 28.33 -25.79 -1.81
N GLY A 144 27.57 -26.26 -0.81
CA GLY A 144 26.14 -26.09 -0.70
C GLY A 144 25.33 -27.37 -0.79
N THR A 145 24.03 -27.26 -0.96
CA THR A 145 23.12 -28.41 -0.96
C THR A 145 22.19 -28.36 -2.18
N THR A 146 21.90 -29.53 -2.75
CA THR A 146 20.83 -29.73 -3.73
C THR A 146 19.85 -30.73 -3.17
N VAL A 147 18.61 -30.34 -3.02
CA VAL A 147 17.50 -31.24 -2.64
C VAL A 147 16.57 -31.39 -3.83
N ARG A 148 16.38 -32.65 -4.24
CA ARG A 148 15.54 -33.03 -5.37
C ARG A 148 14.39 -33.89 -4.87
N VAL A 149 13.18 -33.46 -5.08
CA VAL A 149 11.93 -34.14 -4.69
C VAL A 149 11.20 -34.56 -5.95
N GLU A 150 10.97 -35.84 -6.09
CA GLU A 150 10.35 -36.44 -7.27
C GLU A 150 9.04 -37.15 -6.93
N ASN A 151 8.10 -37.12 -7.86
CA ASN A 151 6.83 -37.84 -7.80
C ASN A 151 6.03 -37.56 -6.51
N LEU A 152 5.81 -36.31 -6.22
CA LEU A 152 5.07 -35.89 -5.02
C LEU A 152 3.70 -36.56 -4.94
N PHE A 153 3.36 -37.13 -3.77
CA PHE A 153 2.14 -37.90 -3.49
C PHE A 153 2.00 -39.21 -4.32
N TYR A 154 3.10 -39.80 -4.77
CA TYR A 154 3.04 -41.07 -5.54
C TYR A 154 2.32 -42.18 -4.78
N ASN A 155 2.46 -42.23 -3.45
CA ASN A 155 1.89 -43.21 -2.55
C ASN A 155 0.54 -42.80 -1.93
N ILE A 156 0.00 -41.62 -2.25
CA ILE A 156 -1.29 -41.12 -1.76
C ILE A 156 -2.18 -40.66 -2.94
N PRO A 157 -2.74 -41.62 -3.73
CA PRO A 157 -3.50 -41.27 -4.94
C PRO A 157 -4.70 -40.35 -4.68
N ALA A 158 -5.36 -40.50 -3.54
CA ALA A 158 -6.47 -39.64 -3.15
C ALA A 158 -6.03 -38.17 -3.08
N ARG A 159 -4.91 -37.87 -2.42
CA ARG A 159 -4.38 -36.51 -2.29
C ARG A 159 -3.94 -35.96 -3.64
N ARG A 160 -3.28 -36.79 -4.47
CA ARG A 160 -2.87 -36.39 -5.82
C ARG A 160 -4.06 -35.95 -6.68
N LYS A 161 -5.25 -36.59 -6.52
CA LYS A 161 -6.49 -36.22 -7.21
C LYS A 161 -7.09 -34.89 -6.73
N TYR A 162 -6.86 -34.49 -5.49
CA TYR A 162 -7.34 -33.21 -4.94
C TYR A 162 -6.50 -32.00 -5.34
N LEU A 163 -5.30 -32.19 -5.88
CA LEU A 163 -4.48 -31.11 -6.39
C LEU A 163 -5.12 -30.50 -7.65
N LYS A 164 -4.89 -29.24 -7.84
CA LYS A 164 -5.34 -28.52 -9.03
C LYS A 164 -4.48 -28.89 -10.23
N SER A 165 -4.77 -28.32 -11.40
CA SER A 165 -3.94 -28.53 -12.60
C SER A 165 -2.50 -28.03 -12.38
N ALA A 166 -1.53 -28.63 -13.09
CA ALA A 166 -0.11 -28.25 -13.01
C ALA A 166 0.13 -26.74 -13.21
N PRO A 167 -0.54 -26.02 -14.14
CA PRO A 167 -0.41 -24.58 -14.25
C PRO A 167 -0.90 -23.83 -12.99
N THR A 168 -1.95 -24.34 -12.33
CA THR A 168 -2.49 -23.73 -11.10
C THR A 168 -1.56 -23.94 -9.91
N GLU A 169 -0.98 -25.13 -9.76
CA GLU A 169 0.00 -25.39 -8.69
C GLU A 169 1.29 -24.60 -8.94
N TYR A 170 1.76 -24.51 -10.19
CA TYR A 170 2.90 -23.68 -10.54
C TYR A 170 2.66 -22.19 -10.20
N ARG A 171 1.46 -21.65 -10.49
CA ARG A 171 1.13 -20.27 -10.12
C ARG A 171 1.27 -20.03 -8.62
N LYS A 172 0.86 -21.00 -7.78
CA LYS A 172 1.03 -20.89 -6.32
C LYS A 172 2.49 -20.96 -5.88
N ILE A 173 3.31 -21.79 -6.55
CA ILE A 173 4.75 -21.79 -6.35
C ILE A 173 5.32 -20.42 -6.69
N TYR A 174 4.97 -19.86 -7.85
CA TYR A 174 5.46 -18.58 -8.31
C TYR A 174 5.04 -17.42 -7.39
N GLU A 175 3.80 -17.42 -6.92
CA GLU A 175 3.31 -16.44 -5.92
C GLU A 175 4.07 -16.53 -4.59
N LEU A 176 4.42 -17.73 -4.16
CA LEU A 176 5.27 -17.95 -2.99
C LEU A 176 6.69 -17.42 -3.24
N LEU A 177 7.31 -17.80 -4.34
CA LEU A 177 8.67 -17.40 -4.70
C LEU A 177 8.82 -15.87 -4.76
N ASN A 178 7.86 -15.18 -5.33
CA ASN A 178 7.87 -13.72 -5.39
C ASN A 178 7.96 -13.05 -4.02
N ARG A 179 7.38 -13.65 -2.98
CA ARG A 179 7.53 -13.14 -1.61
C ARG A 179 8.98 -13.23 -1.14
N TYR A 180 9.66 -14.36 -1.41
CA TYR A 180 11.07 -14.52 -1.06
C TYR A 180 11.97 -13.62 -1.89
N PHE A 181 11.72 -13.47 -3.17
CA PHE A 181 12.49 -12.60 -4.06
C PHE A 181 12.49 -11.14 -3.58
N VAL A 182 11.34 -10.66 -3.09
CA VAL A 182 11.18 -9.28 -2.58
C VAL A 182 11.95 -9.08 -1.27
N VAL A 183 11.86 -10.02 -0.32
CA VAL A 183 12.40 -9.84 1.03
C VAL A 183 13.87 -10.25 1.17
N TYR A 184 14.41 -10.96 0.17
CA TYR A 184 15.81 -11.37 0.10
C TYR A 184 16.51 -10.81 -1.14
N PRO A 185 16.61 -9.48 -1.29
CA PRO A 185 17.23 -8.87 -2.47
C PRO A 185 18.73 -9.17 -2.58
N ASN A 186 19.39 -9.51 -1.48
CA ASN A 186 20.80 -9.91 -1.40
C ASN A 186 21.09 -11.33 -1.90
N ILE A 187 20.07 -12.10 -2.28
CA ILE A 187 20.21 -13.45 -2.84
C ILE A 187 19.93 -13.40 -4.35
N SER A 188 20.78 -14.07 -5.11
CA SER A 188 20.57 -14.34 -6.52
C SER A 188 19.62 -15.54 -6.67
N PHE A 189 18.58 -15.40 -7.47
CA PHE A 189 17.60 -16.46 -7.72
C PHE A 189 17.51 -16.80 -9.20
N LYS A 190 17.48 -18.08 -9.50
CA LYS A 190 17.22 -18.60 -10.84
C LYS A 190 16.06 -19.58 -10.80
N LEU A 191 15.06 -19.36 -11.66
CA LEU A 191 13.87 -20.21 -11.76
C LEU A 191 13.75 -20.84 -13.14
N GLU A 192 13.70 -22.17 -13.16
CA GLU A 192 13.47 -22.98 -14.35
C GLU A 192 12.13 -23.72 -14.23
N LYS A 193 11.31 -23.65 -15.28
CA LYS A 193 10.05 -24.37 -15.41
C LYS A 193 10.09 -25.27 -16.64
N ASP A 194 9.84 -26.58 -16.46
CA ASP A 194 9.76 -27.56 -17.55
C ASP A 194 10.96 -27.50 -18.52
N GLY A 195 12.19 -27.29 -17.96
CA GLY A 195 13.44 -27.20 -18.72
C GLY A 195 13.71 -25.84 -19.38
N LYS A 196 12.89 -24.82 -19.11
CA LYS A 196 13.09 -23.45 -19.61
C LYS A 196 13.31 -22.49 -18.46
N GLU A 197 14.30 -21.63 -18.62
CA GLU A 197 14.51 -20.52 -17.69
C GLU A 197 13.35 -19.52 -17.81
N VAL A 198 12.72 -19.19 -16.67
CA VAL A 198 11.58 -18.26 -16.58
C VAL A 198 12.01 -16.95 -15.96
N LEU A 199 12.95 -16.97 -15.02
CA LEU A 199 13.39 -15.82 -14.26
C LEU A 199 14.82 -16.00 -13.79
N SER A 200 15.61 -14.93 -13.91
CA SER A 200 16.96 -14.80 -13.32
C SER A 200 17.06 -13.45 -12.65
N LEU A 201 17.30 -13.44 -11.34
CA LEU A 201 17.42 -12.23 -10.51
C LEU A 201 18.80 -12.20 -9.89
N ASP A 202 19.56 -11.19 -10.17
CA ASP A 202 20.89 -11.00 -9.58
C ASP A 202 20.78 -10.47 -8.14
N ALA A 203 21.77 -10.81 -7.31
CA ALA A 203 21.84 -10.30 -5.95
C ALA A 203 22.11 -8.78 -5.96
N ILE A 204 21.33 -8.01 -5.22
CA ILE A 204 21.53 -6.57 -5.00
C ILE A 204 22.32 -6.40 -3.70
N SER A 205 23.64 -6.49 -3.78
CA SER A 205 24.56 -6.58 -2.64
C SER A 205 24.55 -5.40 -1.66
N LYS A 206 24.00 -4.25 -2.08
CA LYS A 206 23.84 -3.07 -1.20
C LYS A 206 22.74 -3.21 -0.16
N HIS A 207 21.84 -4.19 -0.32
CA HIS A 207 20.71 -4.47 0.58
C HIS A 207 20.93 -5.73 1.39
N LYS A 208 20.29 -5.79 2.56
CA LYS A 208 20.33 -6.94 3.47
C LYS A 208 19.06 -7.78 3.36
N ALA A 209 19.13 -9.00 3.87
CA ALA A 209 17.93 -9.81 4.09
C ALA A 209 16.92 -9.06 4.98
N GLY A 210 15.65 -9.09 4.62
CA GLY A 210 14.59 -8.32 5.29
C GLY A 210 14.47 -6.87 4.83
N GLU A 211 15.41 -6.35 4.04
CA GLU A 211 15.33 -5.01 3.49
C GLU A 211 14.66 -5.03 2.11
N ILE A 212 13.48 -4.44 2.02
CA ILE A 212 12.76 -4.36 0.76
C ILE A 212 13.36 -3.21 -0.08
N CYS A 213 13.72 -3.48 -1.33
CA CYS A 213 14.26 -2.47 -2.23
C CYS A 213 13.38 -2.23 -3.46
N LYS A 214 13.36 -0.98 -3.91
CA LYS A 214 12.51 -0.54 -5.02
C LYS A 214 12.87 -1.27 -6.32
N GLU A 215 14.15 -1.44 -6.59
CA GLU A 215 14.65 -2.09 -7.80
C GLU A 215 14.14 -3.53 -7.93
N ARG A 216 14.17 -4.31 -6.84
CA ARG A 216 13.67 -5.68 -6.84
C ARG A 216 12.15 -5.75 -7.01
N VAL A 217 11.42 -4.82 -6.39
CA VAL A 217 9.95 -4.73 -6.55
C VAL A 217 9.60 -4.37 -8.00
N ALA A 218 10.28 -3.40 -8.60
CA ALA A 218 10.10 -3.01 -10.00
C ALA A 218 10.41 -4.16 -10.97
N GLU A 219 11.50 -4.90 -10.73
CA GLU A 219 11.91 -6.06 -11.54
C GLU A 219 10.86 -7.18 -11.56
N ILE A 220 10.15 -7.40 -10.42
CA ILE A 220 9.17 -8.49 -10.29
C ILE A 220 7.76 -8.06 -10.70
N TYR A 221 7.35 -6.83 -10.37
CA TYR A 221 5.96 -6.37 -10.49
C TYR A 221 5.76 -5.21 -11.45
N GLY A 222 6.85 -4.57 -11.94
CA GLY A 222 6.77 -3.39 -12.80
C GLY A 222 6.17 -2.16 -12.09
N ASP A 223 6.27 -2.11 -10.75
CA ASP A 223 5.75 -0.99 -9.97
C ASP A 223 6.82 0.11 -9.86
N ASP A 224 6.67 1.20 -10.58
CA ASP A 224 7.63 2.31 -10.61
C ASP A 224 7.24 3.47 -9.69
N GLU A 225 5.93 3.73 -9.50
CA GLU A 225 5.40 4.79 -8.65
C GLU A 225 5.24 4.31 -7.20
N LEU A 226 6.36 4.15 -6.49
CA LEU A 226 6.39 3.67 -5.11
C LEU A 226 6.87 4.74 -4.16
N VAL A 227 6.13 4.92 -3.06
CA VAL A 227 6.46 5.77 -1.91
C VAL A 227 7.25 4.95 -0.90
N GLU A 228 8.40 5.45 -0.47
CA GLU A 228 9.25 4.77 0.50
C GLU A 228 8.67 4.90 1.91
N ILE A 229 8.50 3.77 2.60
CA ILE A 229 8.04 3.70 4.00
C ILE A 229 9.23 3.39 4.89
N LYS A 230 9.50 4.27 5.87
CA LYS A 230 10.52 4.09 6.91
C LYS A 230 9.99 4.51 8.26
N TYR A 231 10.23 3.67 9.26
CA TYR A 231 9.95 3.97 10.67
C TYR A 231 11.00 3.30 11.53
N ASP A 232 11.50 4.00 12.55
CA ASP A 232 12.38 3.43 13.57
C ASP A 232 12.01 4.07 14.91
N GLY A 233 11.31 3.31 15.72
CA GLY A 233 10.84 3.82 17.01
C GLY A 233 10.27 2.70 17.89
N ASN A 234 10.36 2.90 19.19
CA ASN A 234 9.77 1.99 20.17
C ASN A 234 10.19 0.50 20.02
N GLY A 235 11.41 0.20 19.50
CA GLY A 235 11.87 -1.16 19.27
C GLY A 235 11.19 -1.86 18.09
N ILE A 236 10.51 -1.10 17.22
CA ILE A 236 9.94 -1.55 15.95
C ILE A 236 10.62 -0.77 14.84
N ARG A 237 11.12 -1.48 13.82
CA ARG A 237 11.62 -0.88 12.59
C ARG A 237 10.76 -1.36 11.43
N ILE A 238 10.32 -0.43 10.59
CA ILE A 238 9.53 -0.74 9.39
C ILE A 238 10.31 -0.21 8.19
N ASN A 239 10.46 -1.03 7.18
CA ASN A 239 11.03 -0.64 5.90
C ASN A 239 10.19 -1.21 4.76
N GLY A 240 10.14 -0.49 3.65
CA GLY A 240 9.43 -0.97 2.47
C GLY A 240 8.91 0.14 1.58
N TYR A 241 7.94 -0.22 0.77
CA TYR A 241 7.34 0.66 -0.24
C TYR A 241 5.84 0.44 -0.33
N SER A 242 5.12 1.49 -0.68
CA SER A 242 3.71 1.40 -1.04
C SER A 242 3.42 2.20 -2.30
N GLY A 243 2.35 1.85 -3.02
CA GLY A 243 1.96 2.57 -4.22
C GLY A 243 1.58 4.01 -3.93
N HIS A 244 1.93 4.91 -4.83
CA HIS A 244 1.43 6.28 -4.77
C HIS A 244 -0.11 6.28 -4.82
N PRO A 245 -0.82 7.17 -4.11
CA PRO A 245 -2.28 7.20 -4.13
C PRO A 245 -2.91 7.26 -5.54
N SER A 246 -2.23 7.90 -6.51
CA SER A 246 -2.69 7.94 -7.91
C SER A 246 -2.68 6.59 -8.62
N SER A 247 -1.91 5.61 -8.12
CA SER A 247 -1.80 4.27 -8.68
C SER A 247 -2.78 3.26 -8.09
N HIS A 248 -3.83 3.73 -7.40
CA HIS A 248 -4.84 2.87 -6.78
C HIS A 248 -5.59 1.99 -7.79
N LYS A 249 -6.04 0.83 -7.34
CA LYS A 249 -6.77 -0.16 -8.14
C LYS A 249 -7.88 -0.78 -7.28
N SER A 250 -9.04 -1.04 -7.87
CA SER A 250 -10.12 -1.74 -7.17
C SER A 250 -9.85 -3.24 -6.96
N LYS A 251 -9.00 -3.85 -7.79
CA LYS A 251 -8.69 -5.30 -7.77
C LYS A 251 -7.23 -5.57 -8.15
N ASN A 252 -6.78 -6.81 -7.87
CA ASN A 252 -5.46 -7.33 -8.27
C ASN A 252 -4.25 -6.59 -7.67
N THR A 253 -4.40 -6.06 -6.46
CA THR A 253 -3.28 -5.44 -5.74
C THR A 253 -2.36 -6.48 -5.11
N LYS A 254 -1.08 -6.15 -5.03
CA LYS A 254 -0.05 -6.94 -4.36
C LYS A 254 0.21 -6.35 -2.98
N GLN A 255 -0.07 -7.14 -1.96
CA GLN A 255 0.01 -6.73 -0.56
C GLN A 255 0.89 -7.72 0.18
N LEU A 256 2.18 -7.40 0.27
CA LEU A 256 3.17 -8.28 0.88
C LEU A 256 3.62 -7.70 2.22
N VAL A 257 3.45 -8.51 3.25
CA VAL A 257 3.87 -8.17 4.62
C VAL A 257 4.88 -9.21 5.08
N PHE A 258 5.92 -8.74 5.73
CA PHE A 258 6.94 -9.57 6.35
C PHE A 258 7.16 -9.14 7.79
N VAL A 259 7.43 -10.10 8.66
CA VAL A 259 7.86 -9.86 10.05
C VAL A 259 9.18 -10.60 10.27
N ASN A 260 10.22 -9.85 10.59
CA ASN A 260 11.60 -10.37 10.71
C ASN A 260 12.02 -11.19 9.46
N GLY A 261 11.68 -10.70 8.25
CA GLY A 261 11.95 -11.34 6.97
C GLY A 261 11.04 -12.52 6.61
N ARG A 262 10.06 -12.89 7.46
CA ARG A 262 9.11 -13.98 7.19
C ARG A 262 7.85 -13.46 6.54
N PRO A 263 7.36 -14.02 5.43
CA PRO A 263 6.08 -13.67 4.85
C PRO A 263 4.94 -13.98 5.82
N VAL A 264 4.08 -13.00 6.09
CA VAL A 264 2.92 -13.16 6.98
C VAL A 264 1.63 -12.63 6.34
N MET A 265 0.50 -13.14 6.83
CA MET A 265 -0.83 -12.68 6.47
C MET A 265 -1.56 -12.24 7.75
N ASP A 266 -1.63 -10.95 8.00
CA ASP A 266 -2.31 -10.39 9.17
C ASP A 266 -3.28 -9.29 8.74
N ARG A 267 -4.55 -9.43 9.14
CA ARG A 267 -5.61 -8.48 8.77
C ARG A 267 -5.45 -7.14 9.49
N GLY A 268 -4.91 -7.15 10.70
CA GLY A 268 -4.66 -5.95 11.48
C GLY A 268 -3.58 -5.07 10.84
N ILE A 269 -2.50 -5.69 10.36
CA ILE A 269 -1.44 -4.99 9.62
C ILE A 269 -2.01 -4.39 8.33
N MET A 270 -2.78 -5.16 7.56
CA MET A 270 -3.41 -4.67 6.33
C MET A 270 -4.33 -3.49 6.61
N ARG A 271 -5.14 -3.58 7.68
CA ARG A 271 -6.00 -2.48 8.11
C ARG A 271 -5.17 -1.25 8.50
N ALA A 272 -4.11 -1.41 9.27
CA ALA A 272 -3.24 -0.30 9.70
C ALA A 272 -2.61 0.45 8.51
N VAL A 273 -2.19 -0.28 7.45
CA VAL A 273 -1.73 0.35 6.20
C VAL A 273 -2.84 1.20 5.60
N TYR A 274 -4.07 0.68 5.49
CA TYR A 274 -5.19 1.43 4.91
C TYR A 274 -5.67 2.58 5.77
N GLU A 275 -5.58 2.49 7.11
CA GLU A 275 -5.82 3.65 8.01
C GLU A 275 -4.80 4.77 7.74
N GLY A 276 -3.53 4.41 7.44
CA GLY A 276 -2.52 5.37 6.98
C GLY A 276 -2.89 6.05 5.66
N TYR A 277 -3.63 5.37 4.78
CA TYR A 277 -4.12 5.89 3.50
C TYR A 277 -5.50 6.55 3.59
N SER A 278 -6.17 6.57 4.75
CA SER A 278 -7.58 6.95 4.89
C SER A 278 -7.96 8.29 4.24
N ARG A 279 -7.00 9.25 4.21
CA ARG A 279 -7.19 10.57 3.61
C ARG A 279 -6.79 10.66 2.12
N TYR A 280 -6.24 9.59 1.55
CA TYR A 280 -5.58 9.62 0.24
C TYR A 280 -6.22 8.69 -0.79
N LEU A 281 -6.99 7.70 -0.35
CA LEU A 281 -7.63 6.73 -1.24
C LEU A 281 -9.15 6.88 -1.23
N PRO A 282 -9.79 6.77 -2.39
CA PRO A 282 -11.24 6.62 -2.46
C PRO A 282 -11.72 5.36 -1.73
N PHE A 283 -12.95 5.38 -1.24
CA PHE A 283 -13.53 4.25 -0.54
C PHE A 283 -13.52 2.97 -1.39
N GLY A 284 -13.00 1.89 -0.82
CA GLY A 284 -12.92 0.59 -1.49
C GLY A 284 -11.74 0.39 -2.44
N GLU A 285 -11.00 1.44 -2.76
CA GLU A 285 -9.79 1.35 -3.58
C GLU A 285 -8.59 0.83 -2.78
N LYS A 286 -7.62 0.25 -3.49
CA LYS A 286 -6.44 -0.41 -2.91
C LYS A 286 -5.17 0.00 -3.63
N VAL A 287 -4.06 -0.10 -2.92
CA VAL A 287 -2.71 0.09 -3.48
C VAL A 287 -1.87 -1.17 -3.28
N ASN A 288 -0.82 -1.30 -4.09
CA ASN A 288 0.23 -2.26 -3.82
C ASN A 288 1.05 -1.79 -2.61
N PHE A 289 1.50 -2.73 -1.77
CA PHE A 289 2.49 -2.41 -0.75
C PHE A 289 3.35 -3.62 -0.39
N TYR A 290 4.56 -3.33 0.02
CA TYR A 290 5.64 -4.27 0.31
C TYR A 290 6.35 -3.76 1.56
N ILE A 291 6.06 -4.33 2.74
CA ILE A 291 6.60 -3.86 4.00
C ILE A 291 7.20 -5.00 4.82
N ASN A 292 8.35 -4.74 5.43
CA ASN A 292 8.94 -5.61 6.44
C ASN A 292 8.96 -4.89 7.80
N ILE A 293 8.60 -5.62 8.84
CA ILE A 293 8.53 -5.17 10.22
C ILE A 293 9.58 -5.95 11.00
N ASP A 294 10.65 -5.27 11.41
CA ASP A 294 11.66 -5.83 12.31
C ASP A 294 11.31 -5.50 13.75
N ILE A 295 11.12 -6.51 14.56
CA ILE A 295 10.73 -6.41 15.97
C ILE A 295 11.46 -7.49 16.77
N ASN A 296 11.73 -7.24 18.08
CA ASN A 296 12.34 -8.26 18.93
C ASN A 296 11.55 -9.57 18.85
N PRO A 297 12.19 -10.71 18.49
CA PRO A 297 11.53 -12.02 18.39
C PRO A 297 10.74 -12.41 19.64
N GLU A 298 11.16 -12.02 20.84
CA GLU A 298 10.46 -12.31 22.11
C GLU A 298 9.05 -11.67 22.18
N LEU A 299 8.79 -10.60 21.38
CA LEU A 299 7.51 -9.90 21.32
C LEU A 299 6.55 -10.44 20.25
N VAL A 300 6.96 -11.51 19.54
CA VAL A 300 6.19 -12.10 18.42
C VAL A 300 6.15 -13.61 18.53
N ASP A 301 4.97 -14.15 18.69
CA ASP A 301 4.77 -15.59 18.52
C ASP A 301 4.52 -15.92 17.04
N VAL A 302 5.47 -16.62 16.43
CA VAL A 302 5.40 -17.09 15.03
C VAL A 302 4.93 -18.56 14.92
N ASN A 303 4.71 -19.24 16.04
CA ASN A 303 4.30 -20.64 16.08
C ASN A 303 2.77 -20.81 16.25
N VAL A 304 1.98 -19.89 15.69
CA VAL A 304 0.52 -19.89 15.82
C VAL A 304 -0.16 -20.90 14.90
N HIS A 305 0.37 -21.09 13.69
CA HIS A 305 -0.21 -21.95 12.66
C HIS A 305 0.87 -22.87 12.03
N PRO A 306 0.54 -24.12 11.64
CA PRO A 306 1.50 -25.04 10.99
C PRO A 306 2.23 -24.43 9.79
N ARG A 307 1.54 -23.60 8.99
CA ARG A 307 2.12 -22.91 7.83
C ARG A 307 2.99 -21.71 8.17
N LYS A 308 3.02 -21.28 9.45
CA LYS A 308 3.78 -20.10 9.91
C LYS A 308 3.46 -18.80 9.14
N GLU A 309 2.26 -18.70 8.58
CA GLU A 309 1.81 -17.50 7.84
C GLU A 309 1.08 -16.51 8.75
N GLU A 310 0.72 -16.90 9.97
CA GLU A 310 0.09 -16.06 10.99
C GLU A 310 1.07 -15.79 12.11
N VAL A 311 1.00 -14.58 12.66
CA VAL A 311 1.80 -14.15 13.80
C VAL A 311 0.91 -13.57 14.89
N ARG A 312 1.33 -13.67 16.15
CA ARG A 312 0.70 -12.97 17.26
C ARG A 312 1.72 -12.07 17.92
N PHE A 313 1.41 -10.79 17.97
CA PHE A 313 2.22 -9.81 18.70
C PHE A 313 1.80 -9.78 20.16
N GLU A 314 2.74 -9.60 21.07
CA GLU A 314 2.45 -9.37 22.50
C GLU A 314 1.57 -8.11 22.66
N ASN A 315 1.88 -7.04 21.92
CA ASN A 315 1.07 -5.82 21.88
C ASN A 315 0.74 -5.46 20.41
N PRO A 316 -0.36 -5.97 19.85
CA PRO A 316 -0.74 -5.72 18.45
C PRO A 316 -0.99 -4.23 18.17
N PHE A 317 -1.60 -3.51 19.12
CA PHE A 317 -1.94 -2.10 18.96
C PHE A 317 -0.69 -1.24 18.70
N ARG A 318 0.40 -1.51 19.41
CA ARG A 318 1.68 -0.81 19.23
C ARG A 318 2.25 -0.99 17.81
N VAL A 319 2.16 -2.21 17.28
CA VAL A 319 2.62 -2.52 15.92
C VAL A 319 1.74 -1.84 14.88
N TYR A 320 0.42 -1.91 15.04
CA TYR A 320 -0.52 -1.32 14.09
C TYR A 320 -0.42 0.21 14.07
N SER A 321 -0.29 0.86 15.23
CA SER A 321 -0.07 2.32 15.30
C SER A 321 1.25 2.74 14.64
N ALA A 322 2.34 1.97 14.82
CA ALA A 322 3.62 2.26 14.17
C ALA A 322 3.53 2.17 12.63
N ILE A 323 2.76 1.19 12.11
CA ILE A 323 2.54 1.04 10.67
C ILE A 323 1.71 2.21 10.12
N GLU A 324 0.62 2.56 10.79
CA GLU A 324 -0.24 3.68 10.41
C GLU A 324 0.56 4.99 10.37
N GLU A 325 1.34 5.27 11.41
CA GLU A 325 2.22 6.44 11.50
C GLU A 325 3.27 6.44 10.39
N ALA A 326 3.94 5.31 10.14
CA ALA A 326 4.93 5.16 9.09
C ALA A 326 4.37 5.51 7.70
N VAL A 327 3.18 4.98 7.39
CA VAL A 327 2.50 5.22 6.10
C VAL A 327 2.06 6.69 6.00
N LYS A 328 1.42 7.25 7.03
CA LYS A 328 1.02 8.67 7.06
C LYS A 328 2.21 9.59 6.86
N HIS A 329 3.32 9.36 7.59
CA HIS A 329 4.52 10.17 7.47
C HIS A 329 5.14 10.07 6.06
N ALA A 330 5.21 8.87 5.48
CA ALA A 330 5.73 8.65 4.14
C ALA A 330 4.90 9.38 3.07
N LEU A 331 3.57 9.29 3.16
CA LEU A 331 2.66 9.97 2.24
C LEU A 331 2.74 11.49 2.40
N ASN A 332 2.74 12.00 3.62
CA ASN A 332 2.88 13.44 3.87
C ASN A 332 4.19 13.99 3.30
N LYS A 333 5.31 13.29 3.49
CA LYS A 333 6.62 13.69 2.96
C LYS A 333 6.66 13.70 1.43
N GLU A 334 6.15 12.65 0.80
CA GLU A 334 6.14 12.51 -0.67
C GLU A 334 5.18 13.48 -1.34
N LEU A 335 4.04 13.73 -0.66
CA LEU A 335 2.95 14.52 -1.20
C LEU A 335 3.00 15.99 -0.75
N SER A 336 3.91 16.39 0.15
CA SER A 336 4.09 17.78 0.51
C SER A 336 4.63 18.58 -0.67
N PHE A 337 3.89 19.60 -1.06
CA PHE A 337 4.39 20.60 -2.00
C PHE A 337 5.38 21.51 -1.27
N GLN A 338 6.64 21.45 -1.60
CA GLN A 338 7.56 22.54 -1.32
C GLN A 338 7.39 23.58 -2.44
N ILE A 339 6.41 24.48 -2.27
CA ILE A 339 6.47 25.76 -2.95
C ILE A 339 7.40 26.60 -2.09
N ASP A 340 8.57 26.94 -2.61
CA ASP A 340 9.43 27.93 -1.98
C ASP A 340 8.67 29.25 -1.91
N SER A 341 8.05 29.50 -0.75
CA SER A 341 7.32 30.73 -0.42
C SER A 341 8.25 31.94 -0.21
N THR A 342 9.52 31.85 -0.60
CA THR A 342 10.53 32.90 -0.37
C THR A 342 10.62 33.96 -1.48
N SER A 343 9.72 33.98 -2.46
CA SER A 343 9.70 35.07 -3.43
C SER A 343 8.30 35.48 -3.86
N SER A 344 7.54 36.11 -2.94
CA SER A 344 6.40 36.94 -3.31
C SER A 344 6.86 38.38 -3.50
N PRO A 345 6.94 38.89 -4.74
CA PRO A 345 7.25 40.32 -5.00
C PRO A 345 6.10 41.26 -4.66
N ILE A 346 4.98 40.75 -4.11
CA ILE A 346 3.74 41.54 -3.90
C ILE A 346 3.76 42.35 -2.60
N ALA A 347 4.59 41.98 -1.60
CA ALA A 347 4.66 42.74 -0.36
C ALA A 347 5.41 44.08 -0.46
N GLN A 348 6.26 44.28 -1.47
CA GLN A 348 7.03 45.54 -1.62
C GLN A 348 6.41 46.57 -2.56
N ARG A 349 5.25 46.29 -3.20
CA ARG A 349 4.60 47.24 -4.10
C ARG A 349 3.42 48.03 -3.48
N ARG A 350 3.16 47.84 -2.19
CA ARG A 350 2.09 48.58 -1.47
C ARG A 350 2.52 49.91 -0.85
N GLU A 351 3.80 50.29 -0.88
CA GLU A 351 4.29 51.55 -0.30
C GLU A 351 4.63 52.66 -1.31
N SER A 352 4.45 52.50 -2.63
CA SER A 352 4.84 53.53 -3.61
C SER A 352 3.74 54.03 -4.53
N PHE A 353 2.46 53.84 -4.21
CA PHE A 353 1.35 54.45 -4.94
C PHE A 353 0.55 55.41 -4.06
N ASN A 354 1.22 56.49 -3.67
CA ASN A 354 0.55 57.73 -3.28
C ASN A 354 1.36 58.89 -3.90
N SER A 355 0.92 59.34 -5.01
CA SER A 355 0.92 60.72 -5.52
C SER A 355 1.12 60.76 -7.03
N SER A 356 0.08 61.04 -7.73
CA SER A 356 -0.07 62.10 -8.71
C SER A 356 -1.20 61.76 -9.70
N SER A 357 -2.24 62.54 -9.55
CA SER A 357 -3.35 62.70 -10.46
C SER A 357 -2.89 63.30 -11.79
N GLU A 358 -3.12 62.62 -12.89
CA GLU A 358 -3.36 63.25 -14.19
C GLU A 358 -4.30 62.41 -15.03
N SER A 359 -5.47 63.00 -15.29
CA SER A 359 -6.56 62.53 -16.14
C SER A 359 -6.13 62.52 -17.61
N LYS A 360 -6.26 61.39 -18.29
CA LYS A 360 -6.38 61.33 -19.75
C LYS A 360 -7.60 60.54 -20.14
N GLU A 361 -8.55 61.29 -20.78
CA GLU A 361 -9.73 60.76 -21.46
C GLU A 361 -9.33 59.77 -22.56
N TYR A 362 -9.96 58.61 -22.54
CA TYR A 362 -9.97 57.71 -23.70
C TYR A 362 -11.39 57.58 -24.24
N THR A 363 -11.51 58.01 -25.49
CA THR A 363 -12.70 57.91 -26.33
C THR A 363 -13.03 56.47 -26.67
N THR A 364 -14.22 56.04 -26.32
CA THR A 364 -14.85 54.78 -26.70
C THR A 364 -15.12 54.74 -28.21
N ARG A 365 -14.56 53.80 -28.92
CA ARG A 365 -15.03 53.38 -30.25
C ARG A 365 -15.76 52.04 -30.10
N GLU A 366 -17.08 52.07 -30.36
CA GLU A 366 -17.91 50.87 -30.54
C GLU A 366 -17.46 50.12 -31.78
N ILE A 367 -17.13 48.82 -31.60
CA ILE A 367 -16.95 47.87 -32.71
C ILE A 367 -18.13 46.88 -32.67
N LYS A 368 -18.97 46.95 -33.69
CA LYS A 368 -20.05 45.99 -33.94
C LYS A 368 -19.44 44.69 -34.39
N PHE A 369 -19.74 43.60 -33.65
CA PHE A 369 -19.40 42.23 -34.06
C PHE A 369 -20.56 41.57 -34.78
N ASP A 370 -20.31 41.18 -36.01
CA ASP A 370 -21.16 40.28 -36.79
C ASP A 370 -21.00 38.82 -36.29
N LYS A 371 -22.14 38.17 -36.06
CA LYS A 371 -22.20 36.76 -35.69
C LYS A 371 -21.93 35.91 -36.94
N GLN A 372 -20.84 35.15 -36.96
CA GLN A 372 -20.79 33.81 -37.56
C GLN A 372 -19.46 33.12 -37.31
N TYR A 373 -19.59 31.93 -36.68
CA TYR A 373 -18.63 30.80 -36.67
C TYR A 373 -17.12 31.09 -36.54
N SER A 374 -16.59 31.01 -35.33
CA SER A 374 -15.20 30.57 -35.11
C SER A 374 -15.14 29.71 -33.87
N SER A 375 -15.37 28.41 -34.11
CA SER A 375 -15.07 27.36 -33.16
C SER A 375 -13.57 27.08 -33.13
N ILE A 376 -13.02 26.90 -31.95
CA ILE A 376 -11.77 26.18 -31.64
C ILE A 376 -10.43 26.90 -31.89
N LYS A 377 -10.31 27.81 -32.83
CA LYS A 377 -9.01 28.47 -33.09
C LYS A 377 -8.71 29.69 -32.19
N ASP A 378 -9.70 30.30 -31.61
CA ASP A 378 -9.51 31.52 -30.81
C ASP A 378 -9.22 31.27 -29.32
N SER A 379 -9.42 30.04 -28.85
CA SER A 379 -8.99 29.64 -27.50
C SER A 379 -7.50 29.26 -27.41
N LEU A 380 -6.80 29.20 -28.53
CA LEU A 380 -5.36 28.86 -28.61
C LEU A 380 -4.46 30.09 -28.81
N LEU A 381 -5.00 31.28 -28.83
CA LEU A 381 -4.26 32.55 -29.09
C LEU A 381 -4.19 33.48 -27.86
N PHE A 382 -4.21 32.94 -26.65
CA PHE A 382 -3.89 33.76 -25.48
C PHE A 382 -2.46 33.50 -25.02
N SER A 383 -1.72 34.59 -25.17
CA SER A 383 -0.50 35.00 -24.49
C SER A 383 0.83 34.59 -25.04
N LYS A 384 1.38 35.46 -25.81
CA LYS A 384 2.82 35.77 -25.77
C LYS A 384 3.04 36.89 -24.73
N GLU A 385 2.95 36.56 -23.47
CA GLU A 385 3.65 37.27 -22.41
C GLU A 385 4.28 36.19 -21.52
N ALA A 386 5.54 35.87 -21.84
CA ALA A 386 6.41 35.10 -20.99
C ALA A 386 6.58 35.86 -19.67
N LEU A 387 5.91 35.40 -18.62
CA LEU A 387 6.26 35.77 -17.27
C LEU A 387 7.62 35.16 -16.97
N THR A 388 8.62 36.01 -16.88
CA THR A 388 9.92 35.68 -16.33
C THR A 388 9.72 35.23 -14.88
N VAL A 389 9.92 33.94 -14.64
CA VAL A 389 9.93 33.33 -13.32
C VAL A 389 11.32 32.76 -13.09
N SER A 390 11.82 33.05 -11.91
CA SER A 390 13.09 32.60 -11.35
C SER A 390 13.23 31.08 -11.35
N GLU A 391 14.47 30.64 -11.52
CA GLU A 391 14.99 29.27 -11.51
C GLU A 391 14.37 28.37 -10.44
N GLU A 392 13.70 27.31 -10.89
CA GLU A 392 13.61 25.93 -10.44
C GLU A 392 12.17 25.37 -10.62
N GLY A 393 12.02 24.47 -11.54
CA GLY A 393 11.09 23.32 -11.64
C GLY A 393 9.58 23.52 -11.72
N ASP A 394 8.99 24.48 -11.03
CA ASP A 394 7.53 24.61 -10.88
C ASP A 394 6.88 25.82 -11.61
N ALA A 395 7.60 26.38 -12.59
CA ALA A 395 7.05 27.46 -13.41
C ALA A 395 5.89 26.95 -14.30
N ILE A 396 4.72 27.57 -14.15
CA ILE A 396 3.56 27.29 -14.98
C ILE A 396 3.76 27.90 -16.36
N ARG A 397 3.66 27.06 -17.40
CA ARG A 397 3.68 27.49 -18.80
C ARG A 397 2.30 27.92 -19.28
N ASN A 398 1.29 27.08 -18.99
CA ASN A 398 -0.09 27.32 -19.37
C ASN A 398 -1.04 26.82 -18.27
N ILE A 399 -2.15 27.55 -18.06
CA ILE A 399 -3.26 27.13 -17.21
C ILE A 399 -4.57 27.43 -17.92
N PHE A 400 -5.46 26.46 -18.01
CA PHE A 400 -6.76 26.61 -18.66
C PHE A 400 -7.78 25.60 -18.13
N GLN A 401 -9.06 25.92 -18.28
CA GLN A 401 -10.16 25.06 -17.84
C GLN A 401 -10.72 24.26 -19.02
N ILE A 402 -11.05 22.98 -18.79
CA ILE A 402 -11.72 22.12 -19.76
C ILE A 402 -13.03 21.57 -19.16
N PHE A 403 -14.05 21.44 -20.01
CA PHE A 403 -15.38 20.92 -19.67
C PHE A 403 -16.06 21.66 -18.49
N ASP A 404 -15.64 22.88 -18.18
CA ASP A 404 -16.09 23.65 -17.01
C ASP A 404 -15.96 22.89 -15.68
N LYS A 405 -15.01 21.95 -15.59
CA LYS A 405 -14.82 21.03 -14.48
C LYS A 405 -13.36 20.81 -14.07
N TYR A 406 -12.47 20.80 -15.05
CA TYR A 406 -11.07 20.45 -14.81
C TYR A 406 -10.17 21.61 -15.19
N ILE A 407 -9.19 21.88 -14.35
CA ILE A 407 -8.12 22.84 -14.62
C ILE A 407 -6.92 22.05 -15.11
N VAL A 408 -6.38 22.40 -16.27
CA VAL A 408 -5.18 21.78 -16.83
C VAL A 408 -4.03 22.76 -16.69
N ILE A 409 -2.92 22.30 -16.10
CA ILE A 409 -1.71 23.08 -15.88
C ILE A 409 -0.56 22.38 -16.60
N GLU A 410 0.08 23.09 -17.53
CA GLU A 410 1.31 22.70 -18.17
C GLU A 410 2.48 23.40 -17.49
N PHE A 411 3.47 22.66 -17.01
CA PHE A 411 4.69 23.19 -16.40
C PHE A 411 5.80 23.34 -17.42
N VAL A 412 6.77 24.19 -17.12
CA VAL A 412 7.96 24.41 -17.98
C VAL A 412 8.81 23.17 -18.12
N ASP A 413 8.85 22.30 -17.12
CA ASP A 413 9.57 21.03 -17.08
C ASP A 413 8.81 19.85 -17.73
N GLU A 414 7.85 20.14 -18.62
CA GLU A 414 7.10 19.16 -19.41
C GLU A 414 6.18 18.24 -18.60
N ARG A 415 5.84 18.59 -17.34
CA ARG A 415 4.76 17.97 -16.58
C ARG A 415 3.41 18.56 -16.96
N LEU A 416 2.37 17.75 -16.96
CA LEU A 416 0.98 18.16 -17.15
C LEU A 416 0.14 17.70 -15.96
N TRP A 417 -0.59 18.62 -15.32
CA TRP A 417 -1.53 18.26 -14.26
C TRP A 417 -2.95 18.56 -14.67
N VAL A 418 -3.84 17.65 -14.33
CA VAL A 418 -5.30 17.83 -14.48
C VAL A 418 -5.91 17.85 -13.09
N ILE A 419 -6.53 18.96 -12.73
CA ILE A 419 -7.09 19.19 -11.39
C ILE A 419 -8.61 19.22 -11.50
N ASP A 420 -9.32 18.42 -10.70
CA ASP A 420 -10.76 18.54 -10.52
C ASP A 420 -11.05 19.73 -9.62
N GLN A 421 -11.66 20.79 -10.19
CA GLN A 421 -11.92 22.05 -9.48
C GLN A 421 -12.83 21.88 -8.26
N HIS A 422 -13.78 20.93 -8.32
CA HIS A 422 -14.70 20.67 -7.20
C HIS A 422 -13.98 19.95 -6.06
N ALA A 423 -13.26 18.87 -6.38
CA ALA A 423 -12.49 18.12 -5.39
C ALA A 423 -11.38 18.98 -4.75
N ALA A 424 -10.75 19.86 -5.54
CA ALA A 424 -9.78 20.83 -5.04
C ALA A 424 -10.41 21.82 -4.05
N ALA A 425 -11.56 22.41 -4.39
CA ALA A 425 -12.26 23.36 -3.52
C ALA A 425 -12.76 22.68 -2.23
N GLU A 426 -13.25 21.44 -2.30
CA GLU A 426 -13.60 20.63 -1.12
C GLU A 426 -12.42 20.47 -0.16
N ARG A 427 -11.23 20.13 -0.70
CA ARG A 427 -10.02 19.97 0.10
C ARG A 427 -9.60 21.28 0.76
N ILE A 428 -9.54 22.35 0.01
CA ILE A 428 -9.18 23.68 0.50
C ILE A 428 -10.10 24.11 1.65
N ASN A 429 -11.41 23.99 1.44
CA ASN A 429 -12.39 24.38 2.45
C ASN A 429 -12.33 23.51 3.70
N PHE A 430 -12.13 22.20 3.54
CA PHE A 430 -11.96 21.29 4.66
C PHE A 430 -10.77 21.68 5.55
N GLU A 431 -9.60 21.90 4.95
CA GLU A 431 -8.41 22.28 5.71
C GLU A 431 -8.51 23.71 6.30
N LYS A 432 -9.17 24.64 5.62
CA LYS A 432 -9.48 25.95 6.18
C LYS A 432 -10.37 25.85 7.43
N ILE A 433 -11.38 24.99 7.40
CA ILE A 433 -12.27 24.77 8.54
C ILE A 433 -11.52 24.07 9.67
N GLN A 434 -10.67 23.08 9.36
CA GLN A 434 -9.90 22.34 10.33
C GLN A 434 -8.82 23.19 11.05
N LYS A 435 -8.15 24.08 10.30
CA LYS A 435 -7.06 24.96 10.78
C LYS A 435 -7.54 26.33 11.26
N ARG A 436 -8.77 26.43 11.72
CA ARG A 436 -9.41 27.71 12.10
C ARG A 436 -8.62 28.58 13.08
N GLU A 437 -7.85 27.99 13.97
CA GLU A 437 -7.02 28.75 14.93
C GLU A 437 -5.97 29.65 14.24
N GLU A 438 -5.59 29.31 13.00
CA GLU A 438 -4.58 30.03 12.23
C GLU A 438 -5.19 31.01 11.20
N ARG A 439 -6.44 30.79 10.73
CA ARG A 439 -7.11 31.62 9.72
C ARG A 439 -8.61 31.71 9.99
N PRO A 440 -9.14 32.89 10.38
CA PRO A 440 -10.58 33.07 10.62
C PRO A 440 -11.37 32.82 9.33
N LEU A 441 -12.49 32.08 9.45
CA LEU A 441 -13.46 31.95 8.37
C LEU A 441 -14.22 33.29 8.18
N ASP A 442 -14.47 33.64 6.94
CA ASP A 442 -15.38 34.73 6.62
C ASP A 442 -16.82 34.32 6.98
N ILE A 443 -17.39 34.89 8.01
CA ILE A 443 -18.73 34.59 8.49
C ILE A 443 -19.68 35.73 8.06
N GLN A 444 -20.80 35.34 7.47
CA GLN A 444 -21.86 36.26 7.09
C GLN A 444 -23.03 36.17 8.08
N SER A 445 -23.31 37.23 8.79
CA SER A 445 -24.54 37.36 9.60
C SER A 445 -25.74 37.59 8.70
N LEU A 446 -26.81 36.83 8.95
CA LEU A 446 -28.05 36.96 8.19
C LEU A 446 -28.88 38.14 8.73
N LEU A 447 -29.31 39.03 7.84
CA LEU A 447 -30.20 40.14 8.20
C LEU A 447 -31.56 39.66 8.70
N VAL A 448 -32.03 38.52 8.17
CA VAL A 448 -33.25 37.86 8.61
C VAL A 448 -32.87 36.41 8.90
N PRO A 449 -33.11 35.89 10.12
CA PRO A 449 -32.84 34.50 10.45
C PRO A 449 -33.61 33.55 9.52
N THR A 450 -32.94 32.47 9.12
CA THR A 450 -33.58 31.42 8.31
C THR A 450 -34.03 30.29 9.23
N SER A 451 -35.36 30.06 9.29
CA SER A 451 -35.94 29.01 10.11
C SER A 451 -35.91 27.68 9.38
N LEU A 452 -35.36 26.63 10.03
CA LEU A 452 -35.40 25.23 9.57
C LEU A 452 -36.16 24.39 10.57
N ILE A 453 -36.99 23.48 10.06
CA ILE A 453 -37.83 22.59 10.88
C ILE A 453 -37.11 21.23 11.10
N PHE A 454 -36.99 20.83 12.35
CA PHE A 454 -36.34 19.59 12.74
C PHE A 454 -37.14 18.83 13.78
N SER A 455 -37.00 17.49 13.80
CA SER A 455 -37.60 16.61 14.82
C SER A 455 -37.06 16.95 16.22
N LYS A 456 -37.71 16.43 17.25
CA LYS A 456 -37.27 16.62 18.64
C LYS A 456 -35.87 16.04 18.88
N GLU A 457 -35.55 14.91 18.26
CA GLU A 457 -34.27 14.22 18.42
C GLU A 457 -33.14 15.01 17.75
N GLU A 458 -33.37 15.52 16.52
CA GLU A 458 -32.42 16.37 15.78
C GLU A 458 -32.13 17.67 16.51
N ARG A 459 -33.14 18.32 17.10
CA ARG A 459 -32.96 19.53 17.91
C ARG A 459 -32.13 19.30 19.16
N LEU A 460 -32.36 18.17 19.86
CA LEU A 460 -31.53 17.79 21.02
C LEU A 460 -30.08 17.54 20.64
N PHE A 461 -29.83 16.97 19.45
CA PHE A 461 -28.49 16.82 18.91
C PHE A 461 -27.86 18.20 18.64
N LEU A 462 -28.58 19.09 17.98
CA LEU A 462 -28.09 20.43 17.66
C LEU A 462 -27.83 21.27 18.93
N GLU A 463 -28.64 21.12 19.97
CA GLU A 463 -28.45 21.81 21.25
C GLU A 463 -27.19 21.29 21.98
N GLU A 464 -26.96 19.97 21.98
CA GLU A 464 -25.81 19.34 22.60
C GLU A 464 -24.49 19.72 21.92
N PHE A 465 -24.47 19.82 20.59
CA PHE A 465 -23.26 20.13 19.80
C PHE A 465 -23.24 21.58 19.28
N LYS A 466 -24.01 22.49 19.86
CA LYS A 466 -24.10 23.91 19.42
C LYS A 466 -22.73 24.59 19.37
N SER A 467 -21.86 24.35 20.34
CA SER A 467 -20.50 24.94 20.37
C SER A 467 -19.65 24.50 19.18
N PHE A 468 -19.73 23.24 18.77
CA PHE A 468 -19.01 22.75 17.59
C PHE A 468 -19.45 23.45 16.32
N PHE A 469 -20.78 23.64 16.12
CA PHE A 469 -21.27 24.34 14.93
C PHE A 469 -20.92 25.82 14.95
N GLN A 470 -20.94 26.46 16.11
CA GLN A 470 -20.44 27.83 16.27
C GLN A 470 -18.95 27.94 15.92
N ASP A 471 -18.19 26.92 16.34
CA ASP A 471 -16.77 26.85 16.01
C ASP A 471 -16.49 26.80 14.52
N ILE A 472 -17.31 26.25 13.69
CA ILE A 472 -17.20 26.20 12.23
C ILE A 472 -17.98 27.33 11.52
N GLY A 473 -18.43 28.32 12.27
CA GLY A 473 -19.08 29.54 11.73
C GLY A 473 -20.58 29.43 11.45
N ILE A 474 -21.25 28.38 11.95
CA ILE A 474 -22.70 28.19 11.85
C ILE A 474 -23.33 28.54 13.19
N GLU A 475 -23.94 29.72 13.32
CA GLU A 475 -24.64 30.16 14.52
C GLU A 475 -26.15 30.02 14.33
N TYR A 476 -26.80 29.45 15.33
CA TYR A 476 -28.26 29.27 15.34
C TYR A 476 -28.83 29.27 16.75
N ASP A 477 -30.11 29.57 16.84
CA ASP A 477 -30.93 29.43 18.04
C ASP A 477 -31.89 28.26 17.90
N VAL A 478 -31.91 27.37 18.92
CA VAL A 478 -32.88 26.28 18.98
C VAL A 478 -34.24 26.80 19.39
N LYS A 479 -35.29 26.46 18.62
CA LYS A 479 -36.69 26.81 18.82
C LYS A 479 -37.58 25.59 19.05
N GLU A 480 -38.85 25.81 19.34
CA GLU A 480 -39.81 24.74 19.63
C GLU A 480 -39.97 23.71 18.50
N TYR A 481 -39.85 24.15 17.24
CA TYR A 481 -40.06 23.30 16.05
C TYR A 481 -38.85 23.18 15.11
N GLY A 482 -37.65 23.69 15.51
CA GLY A 482 -36.48 23.68 14.67
C GLY A 482 -35.33 24.54 15.18
N ILE A 483 -34.64 25.20 14.27
CA ILE A 483 -33.60 26.21 14.55
C ILE A 483 -33.78 27.46 13.71
N ASP A 484 -33.39 28.60 14.24
CA ASP A 484 -33.21 29.84 13.49
C ASP A 484 -31.73 30.09 13.27
N ILE A 485 -31.27 30.05 12.02
CA ILE A 485 -29.88 30.31 11.65
C ILE A 485 -29.63 31.80 11.66
N LEU A 486 -28.60 32.23 12.38
CA LEU A 486 -28.20 33.63 12.58
C LEU A 486 -26.99 34.01 11.72
N SER A 487 -26.02 33.12 11.57
CA SER A 487 -24.84 33.33 10.74
C SER A 487 -24.37 32.02 10.07
N LEU A 488 -23.70 32.18 8.93
CA LEU A 488 -23.14 31.10 8.13
C LEU A 488 -21.77 31.51 7.60
N PRO A 489 -20.87 30.54 7.30
CA PRO A 489 -19.70 30.81 6.47
C PRO A 489 -20.12 31.46 5.15
N SER A 490 -19.41 32.49 4.70
CA SER A 490 -19.76 33.28 3.50
C SER A 490 -19.91 32.46 2.21
N VAL A 491 -19.24 31.30 2.18
CA VAL A 491 -19.28 30.33 1.09
C VAL A 491 -20.51 29.40 1.14
N LEU A 492 -21.24 29.35 2.27
CA LEU A 492 -22.44 28.51 2.43
C LEU A 492 -23.70 29.34 2.17
N SER A 493 -24.50 28.94 1.19
CA SER A 493 -25.79 29.62 0.95
C SER A 493 -26.88 29.08 1.86
N THR A 494 -27.83 29.93 2.24
CA THR A 494 -29.00 29.55 3.05
C THR A 494 -29.82 28.43 2.41
N ALA A 495 -29.89 28.38 1.08
CA ALA A 495 -30.62 27.35 0.33
C ALA A 495 -30.03 25.92 0.48
N ASN A 496 -28.74 25.82 0.82
CA ASN A 496 -28.07 24.55 0.97
C ASN A 496 -28.01 24.07 2.43
N THR A 497 -28.40 24.92 3.38
CA THR A 497 -28.18 24.63 4.81
C THR A 497 -29.09 23.49 5.34
N GLU A 498 -30.32 23.40 4.83
CA GLU A 498 -31.22 22.29 5.19
C GLU A 498 -30.68 20.94 4.71
N ALA A 499 -30.17 20.91 3.47
CA ALA A 499 -29.54 19.71 2.90
C ALA A 499 -28.30 19.31 3.69
N LEU A 500 -27.46 20.27 4.09
CA LEU A 500 -26.29 20.04 4.92
C LEU A 500 -26.64 19.34 6.24
N PHE A 501 -27.62 19.85 7.00
CA PHE A 501 -27.99 19.24 8.26
C PHE A 501 -28.60 17.84 8.08
N LYS A 502 -29.37 17.61 7.01
CA LYS A 502 -29.90 16.27 6.69
C LYS A 502 -28.77 15.28 6.42
N GLU A 503 -27.78 15.66 5.62
CA GLU A 503 -26.63 14.78 5.35
C GLU A 503 -25.80 14.52 6.61
N ILE A 504 -25.63 15.52 7.50
CA ILE A 504 -24.96 15.33 8.80
C ILE A 504 -25.70 14.29 9.65
N PHE A 505 -27.03 14.32 9.70
CA PHE A 505 -27.80 13.35 10.46
C PHE A 505 -27.75 11.95 9.88
N GLU A 506 -27.48 11.79 8.58
CA GLU A 506 -27.32 10.53 7.86
C GLU A 506 -25.91 9.92 7.96
N ILE A 507 -24.92 10.62 8.56
CA ILE A 507 -23.54 10.09 8.75
C ILE A 507 -23.51 8.79 9.57
N SER A 508 -24.54 8.54 10.39
CA SER A 508 -24.70 7.30 11.18
C SER A 508 -26.10 6.73 11.01
N ASP A 509 -26.23 5.42 11.28
CA ASP A 509 -27.51 4.69 11.19
C ASP A 509 -28.63 5.32 12.04
N ASN A 510 -28.27 6.00 13.14
CA ASN A 510 -29.18 6.77 13.99
C ASN A 510 -28.44 7.87 14.76
N LEU A 511 -29.19 8.87 15.23
CA LEU A 511 -28.67 10.03 15.98
C LEU A 511 -28.04 9.66 17.34
N ASP A 512 -28.51 8.62 18.01
CA ASP A 512 -27.92 8.17 19.28
C ASP A 512 -26.50 7.60 19.06
N THR A 513 -26.28 6.89 17.95
CA THR A 513 -24.97 6.40 17.56
C THR A 513 -24.06 7.57 17.18
N LEU A 514 -24.57 8.54 16.42
CA LEU A 514 -23.84 9.74 16.05
C LEU A 514 -23.39 10.55 17.27
N LYS A 515 -24.26 10.71 18.28
CA LYS A 515 -23.91 11.34 19.57
C LYS A 515 -22.78 10.62 20.29
N LYS A 516 -22.88 9.29 20.43
CA LYS A 516 -21.86 8.48 21.13
C LYS A 516 -20.51 8.47 20.42
N GLU A 517 -20.51 8.53 19.10
CA GLU A 517 -19.32 8.47 18.25
C GLU A 517 -18.92 9.83 17.68
N PHE A 518 -19.48 10.92 18.19
CA PHE A 518 -19.31 12.27 17.62
C PHE A 518 -17.83 12.64 17.41
N ASN A 519 -16.97 12.37 18.37
CA ASN A 519 -15.55 12.67 18.25
C ASN A 519 -14.85 11.86 17.13
N LYS A 520 -15.32 10.64 16.85
CA LYS A 520 -14.81 9.82 15.74
C LYS A 520 -15.35 10.28 14.38
N LYS A 521 -16.57 10.83 14.38
CA LYS A 521 -17.29 11.30 13.20
C LYS A 521 -17.10 12.78 12.91
N LYS A 522 -16.35 13.49 13.74
CA LYS A 522 -16.11 14.92 13.60
C LYS A 522 -15.49 15.27 12.24
N GLU A 523 -14.55 14.47 11.75
CA GLU A 523 -13.93 14.68 10.43
C GLU A 523 -14.94 14.46 9.29
N ASP A 524 -15.83 13.49 9.39
CA ASP A 524 -16.88 13.23 8.39
C ASP A 524 -17.87 14.41 8.33
N ILE A 525 -18.22 14.98 9.49
CA ILE A 525 -19.07 16.18 9.58
C ILE A 525 -18.37 17.39 8.92
N LEU A 526 -17.11 17.62 9.23
CA LEU A 526 -16.33 18.70 8.62
C LEU A 526 -16.20 18.52 7.10
N ALA A 527 -16.03 17.28 6.62
CA ALA A 527 -16.00 16.96 5.20
C ALA A 527 -17.34 17.30 4.52
N THR A 528 -18.46 16.96 5.15
CA THR A 528 -19.79 17.29 4.65
C THR A 528 -19.99 18.81 4.57
N VAL A 529 -19.58 19.56 5.59
CA VAL A 529 -19.62 21.02 5.57
C VAL A 529 -18.76 21.59 4.43
N ALA A 530 -17.54 21.08 4.27
CA ALA A 530 -16.63 21.52 3.20
C ALA A 530 -17.22 21.25 1.81
N CYS A 531 -17.89 20.14 1.60
CA CYS A 531 -18.57 19.81 0.34
C CYS A 531 -19.66 20.85 0.01
N HIS A 532 -20.52 21.18 0.97
CA HIS A 532 -21.59 22.15 0.77
C HIS A 532 -21.11 23.60 0.59
N THR A 533 -19.87 23.91 0.98
CA THR A 533 -19.24 25.22 0.81
C THR A 533 -18.38 25.33 -0.45
N SER A 534 -18.27 24.28 -1.25
CA SER A 534 -17.31 24.24 -2.36
C SER A 534 -17.89 24.73 -3.69
N ILE A 535 -16.98 25.10 -4.61
CA ILE A 535 -17.29 25.50 -5.98
C ILE A 535 -18.09 24.39 -6.66
N ARG A 536 -19.23 24.72 -7.26
CA ARG A 536 -20.07 23.72 -7.95
C ARG A 536 -19.39 23.23 -9.23
N SER A 537 -19.52 21.94 -9.51
CA SER A 537 -19.14 21.38 -10.81
C SER A 537 -19.88 22.09 -11.94
N GLY A 538 -19.15 22.54 -12.99
CA GLY A 538 -19.72 23.29 -14.12
C GLY A 538 -19.62 24.81 -14.00
N GLN A 539 -18.99 25.35 -12.97
CA GLN A 539 -18.70 26.78 -12.85
C GLN A 539 -17.48 27.15 -13.70
N LYS A 540 -17.62 28.18 -14.55
CA LYS A 540 -16.49 28.71 -15.29
C LYS A 540 -15.63 29.57 -14.37
N LEU A 541 -14.32 29.32 -14.42
CA LEU A 541 -13.31 30.05 -13.69
C LEU A 541 -12.49 30.88 -14.65
N ASN A 542 -12.17 32.12 -14.23
CA ASN A 542 -11.22 32.97 -14.94
C ASN A 542 -9.77 32.56 -14.56
N TYR A 543 -8.77 33.15 -15.22
CA TYR A 543 -7.36 32.86 -15.03
C TYR A 543 -6.92 33.05 -13.57
N GLU A 544 -7.29 34.15 -12.94
CA GLU A 544 -6.92 34.46 -11.56
C GLU A 544 -7.56 33.47 -10.56
N GLU A 545 -8.82 33.08 -10.79
CA GLU A 545 -9.52 32.11 -9.96
C GLU A 545 -8.88 30.71 -10.07
N MET A 546 -8.50 30.29 -11.28
CA MET A 546 -7.80 29.00 -11.48
C MET A 546 -6.43 29.00 -10.80
N ARG A 547 -5.70 30.10 -10.91
CA ARG A 547 -4.38 30.24 -10.29
C ARG A 547 -4.48 30.26 -8.76
N ASN A 548 -5.41 31.02 -8.20
CA ASN A 548 -5.65 31.08 -6.77
C ASN A 548 -6.05 29.70 -6.21
N LEU A 549 -6.93 28.99 -6.91
CA LEU A 549 -7.34 27.65 -6.52
C LEU A 549 -6.14 26.67 -6.52
N PHE A 550 -5.25 26.77 -7.49
CA PHE A 550 -4.03 25.97 -7.53
C PHE A 550 -3.07 26.32 -6.38
N GLU A 551 -2.84 27.61 -6.12
CA GLU A 551 -1.97 28.10 -5.05
C GLU A 551 -2.50 27.67 -3.67
N GLU A 552 -3.80 27.82 -3.44
CA GLU A 552 -4.45 27.38 -2.19
C GLU A 552 -4.41 25.85 -2.03
N LEU A 553 -4.71 25.10 -3.10
CA LEU A 553 -4.62 23.63 -3.09
C LEU A 553 -3.20 23.19 -2.78
N SER A 554 -2.21 23.82 -3.37
CA SER A 554 -0.80 23.51 -3.16
C SER A 554 -0.34 23.79 -1.72
N SER A 555 -1.02 24.68 -1.01
CA SER A 555 -0.75 24.98 0.41
C SER A 555 -1.46 24.03 1.39
N CYS A 556 -2.31 23.12 0.89
CA CYS A 556 -2.97 22.10 1.69
C CYS A 556 -1.99 21.02 2.14
N GLU A 557 -2.23 20.41 3.29
CA GLU A 557 -1.47 19.25 3.78
C GLU A 557 -1.61 18.04 2.86
N ASN A 558 -2.82 17.88 2.27
CA ASN A 558 -3.09 16.83 1.32
C ASN A 558 -3.77 17.36 0.05
N PRO A 559 -3.03 17.86 -0.93
CA PRO A 559 -3.62 18.44 -2.15
C PRO A 559 -4.18 17.40 -3.14
N TYR A 560 -3.95 16.10 -2.92
CA TYR A 560 -4.20 15.06 -3.93
C TYR A 560 -5.59 14.45 -3.92
N SER A 561 -6.32 14.59 -2.82
CA SER A 561 -7.69 14.07 -2.72
C SER A 561 -8.60 15.00 -1.93
N CYS A 562 -9.89 15.03 -2.28
CA CYS A 562 -10.90 15.70 -1.46
C CYS A 562 -11.11 14.94 -0.13
N PRO A 563 -11.80 15.53 0.86
CA PRO A 563 -12.07 14.88 2.14
C PRO A 563 -12.77 13.51 2.03
N HIS A 564 -13.55 13.30 0.97
CA HIS A 564 -14.25 12.06 0.66
C HIS A 564 -13.37 11.03 -0.08
N GLY A 565 -12.08 11.32 -0.30
CA GLY A 565 -11.14 10.43 -0.95
C GLY A 565 -11.16 10.45 -2.48
N ARG A 566 -11.90 11.37 -3.14
CA ARG A 566 -11.84 11.50 -4.60
C ARG A 566 -10.53 12.18 -5.01
N PRO A 567 -9.83 11.67 -6.04
CA PRO A 567 -8.62 12.32 -6.54
C PRO A 567 -8.89 13.76 -6.97
N ALA A 568 -8.08 14.71 -6.48
CA ALA A 568 -8.15 16.11 -6.87
C ALA A 568 -7.15 16.44 -7.99
N ILE A 569 -6.01 15.74 -8.06
CA ILE A 569 -4.95 15.98 -9.05
C ILE A 569 -4.59 14.68 -9.77
N TRP A 570 -4.54 14.76 -11.10
CA TRP A 570 -3.99 13.72 -11.95
C TRP A 570 -2.74 14.23 -12.65
N LYS A 571 -1.60 13.57 -12.43
CA LYS A 571 -0.30 13.95 -12.98
C LYS A 571 0.02 13.12 -14.22
N LEU A 572 0.46 13.78 -15.28
CA LEU A 572 0.94 13.18 -16.51
C LEU A 572 2.34 13.70 -16.83
N THR A 573 3.27 12.81 -17.08
CA THR A 573 4.58 13.16 -17.63
C THR A 573 4.58 13.01 -19.14
N ARG A 574 5.48 13.72 -19.82
CA ARG A 574 5.66 13.57 -21.27
C ARG A 574 5.94 12.11 -21.65
N GLU A 575 6.82 11.44 -20.92
CA GLU A 575 7.16 10.02 -21.16
C GLU A 575 5.92 9.12 -21.11
N LYS A 576 5.02 9.35 -20.17
CA LYS A 576 3.77 8.57 -20.02
C LYS A 576 2.81 8.84 -21.21
N ILE A 577 2.78 10.06 -21.70
CA ILE A 577 2.02 10.45 -22.88
C ILE A 577 2.63 9.80 -24.12
N ASP A 578 3.96 9.93 -24.32
CA ASP A 578 4.67 9.37 -25.46
C ASP A 578 4.56 7.84 -25.52
N THR A 579 4.65 7.17 -24.37
CA THR A 579 4.44 5.71 -24.26
C THR A 579 3.04 5.30 -24.71
N ASN A 580 2.00 6.05 -24.33
CA ASN A 580 0.62 5.74 -24.76
C ASN A 580 0.40 5.97 -26.27
N PHE A 581 1.22 6.78 -26.90
CA PHE A 581 1.21 7.00 -28.36
C PHE A 581 2.26 6.15 -29.11
N GLU A 582 2.87 5.16 -28.41
CA GLU A 582 3.91 4.27 -28.95
C GLU A 582 5.11 5.04 -29.54
N ARG A 583 5.38 6.24 -29.05
CA ARG A 583 6.54 7.07 -29.44
C ARG A 583 7.72 6.72 -28.52
N THR A 584 8.48 5.70 -28.88
CA THR A 584 9.80 5.42 -28.30
C THR A 584 10.86 6.16 -29.12
N TYR A 585 11.56 7.11 -28.49
CA TYR A 585 12.74 7.75 -29.06
C TYR A 585 14.01 7.12 -28.49
#